data_6f247afa8814bb45737d9288d8f08d9b
#
_entry.id   6f247afa8814bb45737d9288d8f08d9b
#
_cell.length_a   1.000
_cell.length_b   1.000
_cell.length_c   1.000
_cell.angle_alpha   90.00
_cell.angle_beta   90.00
_cell.angle_gamma   90.00
#
_symmetry.space_group_name_H-M   'P 1'
#
loop_
_entity.id
_entity.type
_entity.pdbx_description
1 polymer ?
#
loop_
_entity_poly.entity_id
_entity_poly.type
_entity_poly.pdbx_seq_one_letter_code
_entity_poly.pdbx_strand_id
1 'polypeptide(L)'
;MNVDLATVLVLATGGVLAAAWSVKLVRLAAGLKRASLYWSQPQGDDGGLLYVSLGDSAAQGVGASRPERGYVGLLAERLRTTSGMPVRVVNLSRSGARISDVLERQLPLLRGHRPDLVTVAIGGNDVWGYDAHLFASQVDRLTAALPVGAFIADVPYFMHGHWERATRHATDAVTSSARSRGLTVVQLHEALRRQGWSAMLNQFAADWFHPSDRGYRVWADAFWAQISPVVPFLAAR
;
A
#
# COMPACT_ATOMS: atom_id res chain seq x y z
N MET A 1 52.48 15.57 9.65
CA MET A 1 51.56 14.43 9.52
C MET A 1 50.89 14.58 8.16
N ASN A 2 51.39 13.92 7.12
CA ASN A 2 50.81 14.01 5.78
C ASN A 2 49.65 13.04 5.71
N VAL A 3 48.44 13.55 5.58
CA VAL A 3 47.26 12.74 5.28
C VAL A 3 47.39 12.32 3.82
N ASP A 4 47.43 11.03 3.53
CA ASP A 4 47.57 10.54 2.16
C ASP A 4 46.28 10.77 1.36
N LEU A 5 46.41 10.83 0.03
CA LEU A 5 45.32 11.12 -0.89
C LEU A 5 44.18 10.06 -0.78
N ALA A 6 44.52 8.81 -0.47
CA ALA A 6 43.52 7.74 -0.30
C ALA A 6 42.66 7.97 0.93
N THR A 7 43.24 8.41 2.07
CA THR A 7 42.52 8.78 3.28
C THR A 7 41.57 9.95 3.03
N VAL A 8 42.01 10.96 2.30
CA VAL A 8 41.17 12.13 1.93
C VAL A 8 39.98 11.69 1.06
N LEU A 9 40.24 10.83 0.05
CA LEU A 9 39.21 10.31 -0.82
C LEU A 9 38.18 9.45 -0.07
N VAL A 10 38.60 8.58 0.87
CA VAL A 10 37.69 7.77 1.68
C VAL A 10 36.82 8.64 2.59
N LEU A 11 37.40 9.67 3.21
CA LEU A 11 36.63 10.58 4.06
C LEU A 11 35.65 11.43 3.24
N ALA A 12 36.07 11.91 2.07
CA ALA A 12 35.20 12.67 1.17
C ALA A 12 34.04 11.84 0.62
N THR A 13 34.31 10.60 0.15
CA THR A 13 33.26 9.69 -0.32
C THR A 13 32.33 9.27 0.80
N GLY A 14 32.84 8.98 2.00
CA GLY A 14 32.04 8.69 3.19
C GLY A 14 31.12 9.87 3.57
N GLY A 15 31.63 11.11 3.53
CA GLY A 15 30.84 12.31 3.78
C GLY A 15 29.73 12.53 2.76
N VAL A 16 30.01 12.34 1.47
CA VAL A 16 29.00 12.44 0.40
C VAL A 16 27.90 11.38 0.55
N LEU A 17 28.28 10.14 0.85
CA LEU A 17 27.31 9.07 1.09
C LEU A 17 26.44 9.35 2.31
N ALA A 18 27.02 9.81 3.43
CA ALA A 18 26.26 10.17 4.62
C ALA A 18 25.28 11.34 4.37
N ALA A 19 25.72 12.35 3.63
CA ALA A 19 24.86 13.48 3.24
C ALA A 19 23.70 13.00 2.34
N ALA A 20 23.98 12.14 1.35
CA ALA A 20 22.95 11.57 0.47
C ALA A 20 21.92 10.73 1.26
N TRP A 21 22.37 9.95 2.24
CA TRP A 21 21.50 9.19 3.14
C TRP A 21 20.65 10.10 4.02
N SER A 22 21.24 11.17 4.59
CA SER A 22 20.50 12.14 5.40
C SER A 22 19.39 12.84 4.60
N VAL A 23 19.68 13.23 3.36
CA VAL A 23 18.67 13.79 2.45
C VAL A 23 17.55 12.80 2.16
N LYS A 24 17.86 11.51 1.96
CA LYS A 24 16.86 10.45 1.74
C LYS A 24 15.95 10.28 2.95
N LEU A 25 16.51 10.24 4.16
CA LEU A 25 15.74 10.11 5.40
C LEU A 25 14.83 11.33 5.63
N VAL A 26 15.34 12.53 5.39
CA VAL A 26 14.53 13.76 5.50
C VAL A 26 13.37 13.75 4.49
N ARG A 27 13.63 13.35 3.23
CA ARG A 27 12.58 13.22 2.21
C ARG A 27 11.53 12.17 2.56
N LEU A 28 11.95 11.04 3.13
CA LEU A 28 11.03 10.00 3.60
C LEU A 28 10.16 10.52 4.74
N ALA A 29 10.76 11.14 5.76
CA ALA A 29 10.03 11.72 6.88
C ALA A 29 9.05 12.82 6.43
N ALA A 30 9.46 13.69 5.51
CA ALA A 30 8.59 14.68 4.89
C ALA A 30 7.46 14.05 4.09
N GLY A 31 7.74 12.94 3.37
CA GLY A 31 6.76 12.15 2.64
C GLY A 31 5.70 11.53 3.55
N LEU A 32 6.12 10.90 4.64
CA LEU A 32 5.24 10.36 5.68
C LEU A 32 4.30 11.42 6.25
N LYS A 33 4.87 12.57 6.65
CA LYS A 33 4.07 13.69 7.18
C LYS A 33 3.09 14.24 6.16
N ARG A 34 3.53 14.42 4.90
CA ARG A 34 2.67 14.90 3.80
C ARG A 34 1.52 13.94 3.54
N ALA A 35 1.80 12.65 3.44
CA ALA A 35 0.78 11.64 3.20
C ALA A 35 -0.25 11.58 4.34
N SER A 36 0.21 11.60 5.59
CA SER A 36 -0.67 11.63 6.76
C SER A 36 -1.54 12.89 6.81
N LEU A 37 -0.99 14.07 6.52
CA LEU A 37 -1.76 15.31 6.47
C LEU A 37 -2.75 15.34 5.33
N TYR A 38 -2.37 14.87 4.14
CA TYR A 38 -3.26 14.81 2.99
C TYR A 38 -4.48 13.93 3.28
N TRP A 39 -4.28 12.75 3.86
CA TRP A 39 -5.34 11.81 4.17
C TRP A 39 -6.03 12.04 5.52
N SER A 40 -5.67 13.10 6.26
CA SER A 40 -6.33 13.44 7.52
C SER A 40 -7.79 13.89 7.33
N GLN A 41 -8.14 14.24 6.10
CA GLN A 41 -9.50 14.58 5.69
C GLN A 41 -9.88 13.79 4.43
N PRO A 42 -11.17 13.55 4.19
CA PRO A 42 -11.64 12.97 2.94
C PRO A 42 -11.21 13.83 1.75
N GLN A 43 -10.90 13.18 0.63
CA GLN A 43 -10.49 13.84 -0.61
C GLN A 43 -11.55 13.67 -1.69
N GLY A 44 -11.74 14.69 -2.52
CA GLY A 44 -12.73 14.68 -3.60
C GLY A 44 -14.10 15.20 -3.17
N ASP A 45 -15.06 15.13 -4.08
CA ASP A 45 -16.36 15.75 -3.95
C ASP A 45 -17.42 14.79 -3.42
N ASP A 46 -18.41 15.34 -2.72
CA ASP A 46 -19.61 14.62 -2.26
C ASP A 46 -20.62 14.42 -3.41
N GLY A 47 -21.60 13.56 -3.17
CA GLY A 47 -22.71 13.32 -4.11
C GLY A 47 -22.43 12.29 -5.20
N GLY A 48 -21.37 11.50 -5.04
CA GLY A 48 -21.00 10.40 -5.93
C GLY A 48 -20.60 9.15 -5.16
N LEU A 49 -19.62 8.42 -5.66
CA LEU A 49 -19.14 7.18 -5.05
C LEU A 49 -18.27 7.46 -3.82
N LEU A 50 -18.52 6.73 -2.74
CA LEU A 50 -17.68 6.72 -1.55
C LEU A 50 -16.67 5.56 -1.63
N TYR A 51 -15.42 5.88 -1.81
CA TYR A 51 -14.30 4.94 -1.77
C TYR A 51 -13.58 5.01 -0.43
N VAL A 52 -13.54 3.88 0.29
CA VAL A 52 -12.79 3.77 1.56
C VAL A 52 -11.60 2.85 1.39
N SER A 53 -10.42 3.29 1.81
CA SER A 53 -9.19 2.51 1.79
C SER A 53 -8.66 2.24 3.20
N LEU A 54 -8.30 0.99 3.48
CA LEU A 54 -7.61 0.55 4.69
C LEU A 54 -6.22 0.04 4.33
N GLY A 55 -5.30 0.13 5.28
CA GLY A 55 -3.96 -0.38 5.06
C GLY A 55 -2.87 0.34 5.85
N ASP A 56 -1.69 0.36 5.29
CA ASP A 56 -0.49 0.93 5.89
C ASP A 56 0.05 2.15 5.10
N SER A 57 1.36 2.35 5.14
CA SER A 57 2.05 3.44 4.42
C SER A 57 1.88 3.37 2.90
N ALA A 58 1.73 2.17 2.33
CA ALA A 58 1.50 2.02 0.91
C ALA A 58 0.12 2.57 0.50
N ALA A 59 -0.91 2.35 1.33
CA ALA A 59 -2.23 2.93 1.08
C ALA A 59 -2.25 4.47 1.26
N GLN A 60 -1.32 5.03 2.04
CA GLN A 60 -1.10 6.47 2.12
C GLN A 60 -0.31 7.03 0.93
N GLY A 61 0.30 6.19 0.10
CA GLY A 61 1.12 6.62 -1.02
C GLY A 61 2.51 7.11 -0.60
N VAL A 62 3.04 6.60 0.54
CA VAL A 62 4.41 6.92 0.97
C VAL A 62 5.40 6.41 -0.08
N GLY A 63 6.37 7.25 -0.46
CA GLY A 63 7.32 6.95 -1.54
C GLY A 63 6.91 7.52 -2.90
N ALA A 64 5.63 7.81 -3.12
CA ALA A 64 5.19 8.56 -4.28
C ALA A 64 5.64 10.04 -4.22
N SER A 65 5.73 10.69 -5.38
CA SER A 65 6.06 12.12 -5.46
C SER A 65 5.03 13.01 -4.75
N ARG A 66 3.77 12.53 -4.68
CA ARG A 66 2.64 13.12 -3.95
C ARG A 66 1.61 12.03 -3.63
N PRO A 67 0.80 12.17 -2.56
CA PRO A 67 -0.13 11.11 -2.12
C PRO A 67 -1.12 10.65 -3.20
N GLU A 68 -1.56 11.55 -4.06
CA GLU A 68 -2.49 11.27 -5.18
C GLU A 68 -1.87 10.34 -6.24
N ARG A 69 -0.55 10.22 -6.27
CA ARG A 69 0.17 9.27 -7.12
C ARG A 69 0.41 7.90 -6.46
N GLY A 70 0.00 7.74 -5.20
CA GLY A 70 -0.18 6.44 -4.58
C GLY A 70 -1.33 5.67 -5.24
N TYR A 71 -1.38 4.35 -5.02
CA TYR A 71 -2.40 3.52 -5.70
C TYR A 71 -3.84 3.93 -5.36
N VAL A 72 -4.11 4.41 -4.14
CA VAL A 72 -5.45 4.87 -3.73
C VAL A 72 -5.89 6.09 -4.56
N GLY A 73 -5.00 7.08 -4.72
CA GLY A 73 -5.30 8.24 -5.54
C GLY A 73 -5.47 7.90 -7.02
N LEU A 74 -4.63 6.99 -7.55
CA LEU A 74 -4.75 6.50 -8.93
C LEU A 74 -6.06 5.74 -9.15
N LEU A 75 -6.51 4.93 -8.18
CA LEU A 75 -7.80 4.25 -8.26
C LEU A 75 -8.98 5.24 -8.21
N ALA A 76 -8.91 6.24 -7.34
CA ALA A 76 -9.93 7.28 -7.27
C ALA A 76 -10.10 8.02 -8.60
N GLU A 77 -8.98 8.35 -9.26
CA GLU A 77 -9.00 8.98 -10.58
C GLU A 77 -9.61 8.08 -11.66
N ARG A 78 -9.24 6.79 -11.68
CA ARG A 78 -9.82 5.80 -12.60
C ARG A 78 -11.33 5.60 -12.35
N LEU A 79 -11.75 5.52 -11.09
CA LEU A 79 -13.17 5.43 -10.73
C LEU A 79 -13.94 6.64 -11.27
N ARG A 80 -13.44 7.84 -11.03
CA ARG A 80 -14.05 9.09 -11.48
C ARG A 80 -14.18 9.11 -13.01
N THR A 81 -13.10 8.76 -13.72
CA THR A 81 -13.08 8.76 -15.18
C THR A 81 -14.02 7.70 -15.77
N THR A 82 -14.09 6.51 -15.16
CA THR A 82 -14.86 5.39 -15.72
C THR A 82 -16.33 5.46 -15.36
N SER A 83 -16.68 5.90 -14.13
CA SER A 83 -18.09 6.04 -13.71
C SER A 83 -18.75 7.33 -14.22
N GLY A 84 -17.96 8.35 -14.52
CA GLY A 84 -18.46 9.71 -14.80
C GLY A 84 -19.02 10.42 -13.56
N MET A 85 -18.85 9.84 -12.35
CA MET A 85 -19.37 10.36 -11.09
C MET A 85 -18.28 11.01 -10.24
N PRO A 86 -18.61 11.99 -9.37
CA PRO A 86 -17.72 12.40 -8.30
C PRO A 86 -17.29 11.21 -7.46
N VAL A 87 -16.08 11.24 -6.94
CA VAL A 87 -15.56 10.18 -6.06
C VAL A 87 -14.96 10.83 -4.83
N ARG A 88 -15.55 10.52 -3.67
CA ARG A 88 -15.03 10.89 -2.38
C ARG A 88 -14.20 9.76 -1.82
N VAL A 89 -12.97 10.05 -1.39
CA VAL A 89 -12.05 9.07 -0.79
C VAL A 89 -11.91 9.33 0.69
N VAL A 90 -12.16 8.31 1.51
CA VAL A 90 -11.82 8.25 2.92
C VAL A 90 -10.70 7.24 3.08
N ASN A 91 -9.50 7.71 3.39
CA ASN A 91 -8.36 6.83 3.57
C ASN A 91 -8.08 6.65 5.08
N LEU A 92 -8.42 5.48 5.60
CA LEU A 92 -8.27 5.13 7.02
C LEU A 92 -6.91 4.53 7.35
N SER A 93 -6.04 4.36 6.34
CA SER A 93 -4.73 3.73 6.49
C SER A 93 -3.79 4.55 7.38
N ARG A 94 -2.81 3.88 7.98
CA ARG A 94 -1.80 4.50 8.84
C ARG A 94 -0.43 3.92 8.54
N SER A 95 0.57 4.77 8.36
CA SER A 95 1.96 4.33 8.16
C SER A 95 2.42 3.45 9.32
N GLY A 96 3.07 2.33 8.98
CA GLY A 96 3.56 1.34 9.93
C GLY A 96 2.49 0.39 10.48
N ALA A 97 1.21 0.53 10.05
CA ALA A 97 0.14 -0.34 10.52
C ALA A 97 0.40 -1.81 10.18
N ARG A 98 0.02 -2.68 11.10
CA ARG A 98 -0.09 -4.13 10.96
C ARG A 98 -1.56 -4.54 10.91
N ILE A 99 -1.84 -5.81 10.68
CA ILE A 99 -3.22 -6.31 10.66
C ILE A 99 -3.94 -6.02 12.00
N SER A 100 -3.25 -6.12 13.13
CA SER A 100 -3.79 -5.73 14.44
C SER A 100 -4.26 -4.27 14.49
N ASP A 101 -3.50 -3.35 13.90
CA ASP A 101 -3.90 -1.93 13.86
C ASP A 101 -5.14 -1.71 12.98
N VAL A 102 -5.27 -2.47 11.88
CA VAL A 102 -6.49 -2.41 11.06
C VAL A 102 -7.69 -2.89 11.87
N LEU A 103 -7.57 -4.02 12.56
CA LEU A 103 -8.62 -4.58 13.41
C LEU A 103 -9.08 -3.62 14.50
N GLU A 104 -8.13 -2.98 15.19
CA GLU A 104 -8.38 -2.19 16.39
C GLU A 104 -8.75 -0.73 16.09
N ARG A 105 -8.24 -0.16 14.99
CA ARG A 105 -8.31 1.29 14.74
C ARG A 105 -8.99 1.67 13.44
N GLN A 106 -8.85 0.88 12.37
CA GLN A 106 -9.39 1.25 11.06
C GLN A 106 -10.80 0.67 10.85
N LEU A 107 -11.03 -0.60 11.17
CA LEU A 107 -12.34 -1.23 11.06
C LEU A 107 -13.44 -0.54 11.89
N PRO A 108 -13.19 -0.10 13.14
CA PRO A 108 -14.18 0.68 13.87
C PRO A 108 -14.60 1.96 13.15
N LEU A 109 -13.66 2.64 12.49
CA LEU A 109 -13.94 3.84 11.71
C LEU A 109 -14.71 3.51 10.42
N LEU A 110 -14.37 2.39 9.74
CA LEU A 110 -15.09 1.93 8.55
C LEU A 110 -16.59 1.76 8.82
N ARG A 111 -16.98 1.27 10.01
CA ARG A 111 -18.39 1.08 10.40
C ARG A 111 -19.21 2.37 10.40
N GLY A 112 -18.56 3.53 10.51
CA GLY A 112 -19.20 4.84 10.42
C GLY A 112 -19.50 5.29 8.98
N HIS A 113 -19.12 4.50 7.99
CA HIS A 113 -19.30 4.80 6.57
C HIS A 113 -20.16 3.75 5.88
N ARG A 114 -20.76 4.12 4.74
CA ARG A 114 -21.45 3.21 3.82
C ARG A 114 -20.75 3.28 2.46
N PRO A 115 -19.56 2.67 2.33
CA PRO A 115 -18.78 2.78 1.13
C PRO A 115 -19.37 1.98 -0.04
N ASP A 116 -19.26 2.54 -1.23
CA ASP A 116 -19.50 1.84 -2.49
C ASP A 116 -18.35 0.94 -2.88
N LEU A 117 -17.13 1.33 -2.48
CA LEU A 117 -15.90 0.57 -2.72
C LEU A 117 -15.03 0.55 -1.47
N VAL A 118 -14.53 -0.63 -1.12
CA VAL A 118 -13.52 -0.82 -0.07
C VAL A 118 -12.30 -1.52 -0.64
N THR A 119 -11.11 -0.96 -0.41
CA THR A 119 -9.84 -1.63 -0.68
C THR A 119 -9.03 -1.80 0.60
N VAL A 120 -8.33 -2.92 0.70
CA VAL A 120 -7.44 -3.24 1.83
C VAL A 120 -6.10 -3.71 1.28
N ALA A 121 -5.02 -3.07 1.72
CA ALA A 121 -3.65 -3.54 1.48
C ALA A 121 -2.87 -3.46 2.78
N ILE A 122 -2.62 -4.61 3.39
CA ILE A 122 -2.01 -4.75 4.72
C ILE A 122 -1.24 -6.08 4.82
N GLY A 123 -0.38 -6.20 5.80
CA GLY A 123 0.38 -7.42 6.06
C GLY A 123 1.86 -7.33 5.68
N GLY A 124 2.25 -6.29 4.93
CA GLY A 124 3.66 -6.06 4.60
C GLY A 124 4.53 -5.84 5.84
N ASN A 125 4.04 -5.12 6.83
CA ASN A 125 4.74 -4.89 8.09
C ASN A 125 4.73 -6.11 9.04
N ASP A 126 3.82 -7.05 8.83
CA ASP A 126 3.70 -8.27 9.64
C ASP A 126 4.74 -9.32 9.27
N VAL A 127 5.34 -9.21 8.07
CA VAL A 127 6.42 -10.11 7.63
C VAL A 127 7.69 -9.97 8.48
N TRP A 128 7.89 -8.81 9.11
CA TRP A 128 8.96 -8.59 10.06
C TRP A 128 8.63 -9.27 11.39
N GLY A 129 9.33 -10.37 11.72
CA GLY A 129 9.01 -11.20 12.87
C GLY A 129 7.76 -12.07 12.65
N TYR A 130 7.59 -12.60 11.44
CA TYR A 130 6.43 -13.38 11.02
C TYR A 130 6.15 -14.59 11.90
N ASP A 131 4.96 -14.61 12.50
CA ASP A 131 4.35 -15.75 13.14
C ASP A 131 3.15 -16.21 12.32
N ALA A 132 3.22 -17.39 11.75
CA ALA A 132 2.21 -17.91 10.83
C ALA A 132 0.82 -18.12 11.48
N HIS A 133 0.79 -18.57 12.75
CA HIS A 133 -0.46 -18.81 13.47
C HIS A 133 -1.15 -17.50 13.83
N LEU A 134 -0.38 -16.56 14.37
CA LEU A 134 -0.88 -15.22 14.72
C LEU A 134 -1.38 -14.50 13.48
N PHE A 135 -0.59 -14.52 12.39
CA PHE A 135 -0.96 -13.89 11.12
C PHE A 135 -2.27 -14.45 10.57
N ALA A 136 -2.38 -15.79 10.47
CA ALA A 136 -3.58 -16.45 9.95
C ALA A 136 -4.81 -16.12 10.81
N SER A 137 -4.68 -16.13 12.14
CA SER A 137 -5.76 -15.76 13.06
C SER A 137 -6.21 -14.31 12.88
N GLN A 138 -5.26 -13.38 12.71
CA GLN A 138 -5.58 -11.96 12.47
C GLN A 138 -6.22 -11.73 11.10
N VAL A 139 -5.73 -12.38 10.05
CA VAL A 139 -6.32 -12.37 8.70
C VAL A 139 -7.76 -12.87 8.75
N ASP A 140 -8.00 -13.95 9.47
CA ASP A 140 -9.34 -14.54 9.61
C ASP A 140 -10.33 -13.56 10.26
N ARG A 141 -9.90 -12.88 11.33
CA ARG A 141 -10.69 -11.83 11.98
C ARG A 141 -10.91 -10.62 11.07
N LEU A 142 -9.86 -10.21 10.32
CA LEU A 142 -9.95 -9.08 9.40
C LEU A 142 -10.96 -9.35 8.29
N THR A 143 -10.81 -10.47 7.58
CA THR A 143 -11.68 -10.82 6.46
C THR A 143 -13.12 -11.05 6.88
N ALA A 144 -13.35 -11.58 8.09
CA ALA A 144 -14.69 -11.73 8.66
C ALA A 144 -15.36 -10.38 8.98
N ALA A 145 -14.59 -9.33 9.22
CA ALA A 145 -15.11 -8.02 9.59
C ALA A 145 -15.26 -7.05 8.40
N LEU A 146 -14.71 -7.40 7.24
CA LEU A 146 -14.84 -6.59 6.02
C LEU A 146 -16.22 -6.76 5.39
N PRO A 147 -16.75 -5.72 4.73
CA PRO A 147 -17.98 -5.84 3.97
C PRO A 147 -17.81 -6.79 2.78
N VAL A 148 -18.89 -7.50 2.46
CA VAL A 148 -18.93 -8.36 1.25
C VAL A 148 -18.63 -7.51 0.01
N GLY A 149 -17.81 -8.06 -0.90
CA GLY A 149 -17.38 -7.34 -2.09
C GLY A 149 -16.18 -6.41 -1.87
N ALA A 150 -15.61 -6.34 -0.67
CA ALA A 150 -14.36 -5.63 -0.46
C ALA A 150 -13.19 -6.29 -1.25
N PHE A 151 -12.27 -5.46 -1.72
CA PHE A 151 -11.05 -5.87 -2.43
C PHE A 151 -9.88 -5.89 -1.46
N ILE A 152 -9.30 -7.06 -1.24
CA ILE A 152 -8.13 -7.22 -0.39
C ILE A 152 -6.93 -7.67 -1.20
N ALA A 153 -5.82 -6.93 -1.12
CA ALA A 153 -4.57 -7.37 -1.71
C ALA A 153 -3.95 -8.48 -0.84
N ASP A 154 -3.36 -9.47 -1.50
CA ASP A 154 -2.41 -10.35 -0.86
C ASP A 154 -1.12 -9.60 -0.49
N VAL A 155 -0.19 -10.27 0.23
CA VAL A 155 1.01 -9.61 0.74
C VAL A 155 1.97 -9.27 -0.40
N PRO A 156 2.52 -8.05 -0.46
CA PRO A 156 3.43 -7.66 -1.53
C PRO A 156 4.64 -8.60 -1.66
N TYR A 157 5.14 -8.79 -2.89
CA TYR A 157 6.37 -9.48 -3.14
C TYR A 157 7.57 -8.65 -2.66
N PHE A 158 8.32 -9.18 -1.70
CA PHE A 158 9.61 -8.62 -1.28
C PHE A 158 10.73 -9.38 -1.97
N MET A 159 11.55 -8.70 -2.74
CA MET A 159 12.61 -9.31 -3.58
C MET A 159 13.74 -9.98 -2.78
N HIS A 160 13.65 -10.04 -1.45
CA HIS A 160 14.66 -10.63 -0.57
C HIS A 160 14.27 -12.06 -0.19
N GLY A 161 15.10 -13.04 -0.57
CA GLY A 161 14.79 -14.46 -0.52
C GLY A 161 14.39 -15.03 0.85
N HIS A 162 14.90 -14.48 1.97
CA HIS A 162 14.52 -15.00 3.30
C HIS A 162 13.11 -14.56 3.73
N TRP A 163 12.60 -13.43 3.25
CA TRP A 163 11.23 -13.00 3.51
C TRP A 163 10.23 -13.62 2.53
N GLU A 164 10.69 -14.10 1.39
CA GLU A 164 9.82 -14.66 0.36
C GLU A 164 9.02 -15.87 0.85
N ARG A 165 9.56 -16.68 1.74
CA ARG A 165 8.81 -17.78 2.35
C ARG A 165 7.68 -17.26 3.25
N ALA A 166 7.96 -16.27 4.07
CA ALA A 166 6.97 -15.65 4.93
C ALA A 166 5.87 -14.96 4.11
N THR A 167 6.24 -14.22 3.06
CA THR A 167 5.27 -13.54 2.18
C THR A 167 4.39 -14.52 1.43
N ARG A 168 4.92 -15.66 0.97
CA ARG A 168 4.09 -16.70 0.33
C ARG A 168 3.07 -17.30 1.29
N HIS A 169 3.50 -17.71 2.48
CA HIS A 169 2.58 -18.21 3.50
C HIS A 169 1.52 -17.17 3.89
N ALA A 170 1.92 -15.91 4.01
CA ALA A 170 1.00 -14.82 4.30
C ALA A 170 0.00 -14.59 3.15
N THR A 171 0.47 -14.64 1.90
CA THR A 171 -0.36 -14.55 0.69
C THR A 171 -1.37 -15.69 0.63
N ASP A 172 -0.96 -16.93 0.92
CA ASP A 172 -1.86 -18.08 0.96
C ASP A 172 -2.93 -17.92 2.04
N ALA A 173 -2.56 -17.45 3.23
CA ALA A 173 -3.49 -17.20 4.33
C ALA A 173 -4.53 -16.13 3.96
N VAL A 174 -4.11 -14.98 3.40
CA VAL A 174 -5.01 -13.93 2.94
C VAL A 174 -5.95 -14.45 1.85
N THR A 175 -5.41 -15.15 0.85
CA THR A 175 -6.18 -15.64 -0.29
C THR A 175 -7.23 -16.64 0.14
N SER A 176 -6.86 -17.61 0.97
CA SER A 176 -7.78 -18.65 1.46
C SER A 176 -8.90 -18.03 2.30
N SER A 177 -8.55 -17.21 3.27
CA SER A 177 -9.51 -16.60 4.19
C SER A 177 -10.45 -15.61 3.47
N ALA A 178 -9.93 -14.79 2.57
CA ALA A 178 -10.74 -13.83 1.82
C ALA A 178 -11.75 -14.51 0.89
N ARG A 179 -11.31 -15.52 0.12
CA ARG A 179 -12.18 -16.26 -0.80
C ARG A 179 -13.32 -16.97 -0.09
N SER A 180 -13.06 -17.58 1.07
CA SER A 180 -14.10 -18.28 1.86
C SER A 180 -15.21 -17.34 2.36
N ARG A 181 -14.99 -16.02 2.30
CA ARG A 181 -15.93 -14.96 2.74
C ARG A 181 -16.49 -14.09 1.61
N GLY A 182 -16.26 -14.49 0.35
CA GLY A 182 -16.76 -13.76 -0.81
C GLY A 182 -16.07 -12.41 -1.05
N LEU A 183 -14.86 -12.21 -0.51
CA LEU A 183 -14.04 -11.04 -0.79
C LEU A 183 -13.27 -11.25 -2.10
N THR A 184 -13.01 -10.16 -2.80
CA THR A 184 -12.19 -10.20 -4.02
C THR A 184 -10.72 -10.04 -3.68
N VAL A 185 -9.92 -11.09 -3.99
CA VAL A 185 -8.47 -11.05 -3.78
C VAL A 185 -7.79 -10.38 -4.96
N VAL A 186 -7.00 -9.36 -4.67
CA VAL A 186 -6.10 -8.72 -5.62
C VAL A 186 -4.73 -9.40 -5.53
N GLN A 187 -4.31 -10.05 -6.61
CA GLN A 187 -3.04 -10.80 -6.68
C GLN A 187 -1.84 -9.86 -6.83
N LEU A 188 -1.60 -9.06 -5.80
CA LEU A 188 -0.54 -8.06 -5.79
C LEU A 188 0.85 -8.70 -5.76
N HIS A 189 1.02 -9.77 -4.99
CA HIS A 189 2.28 -10.53 -4.92
C HIS A 189 2.75 -10.94 -6.32
N GLU A 190 1.88 -11.57 -7.07
CA GLU A 190 2.20 -12.04 -8.43
C GLU A 190 2.39 -10.88 -9.41
N ALA A 191 1.59 -9.82 -9.30
CA ALA A 191 1.73 -8.62 -10.12
C ALA A 191 3.12 -7.98 -9.95
N LEU A 192 3.61 -7.90 -8.72
CA LEU A 192 4.94 -7.38 -8.40
C LEU A 192 6.06 -8.35 -8.83
N ARG A 193 5.89 -9.65 -8.57
CA ARG A 193 6.85 -10.68 -8.96
C ARG A 193 7.12 -10.68 -10.46
N ARG A 194 6.09 -10.49 -11.28
CA ARG A 194 6.20 -10.40 -12.76
C ARG A 194 7.02 -9.23 -13.25
N GLN A 195 7.20 -8.17 -12.45
CA GLN A 195 8.04 -7.03 -12.84
C GLN A 195 9.52 -7.37 -12.93
N GLY A 196 9.93 -8.48 -12.26
CA GLY A 196 11.30 -8.97 -12.31
C GLY A 196 12.33 -8.00 -11.68
N TRP A 197 13.60 -8.25 -11.95
CA TRP A 197 14.72 -7.47 -11.38
C TRP A 197 14.74 -5.99 -11.83
N SER A 198 14.19 -5.68 -13.00
CA SER A 198 14.11 -4.30 -13.49
C SER A 198 13.28 -3.38 -12.58
N ALA A 199 12.36 -3.95 -11.80
CA ALA A 199 11.57 -3.21 -10.83
C ALA A 199 12.45 -2.51 -9.77
N MET A 200 13.54 -3.14 -9.34
CA MET A 200 14.46 -2.54 -8.36
C MET A 200 15.03 -1.20 -8.82
N LEU A 201 15.22 -1.02 -10.11
CA LEU A 201 15.83 0.18 -10.65
C LEU A 201 14.90 1.39 -10.69
N ASN A 202 13.58 1.19 -10.72
CA ASN A 202 12.66 2.28 -11.02
C ASN A 202 11.29 2.22 -10.35
N GLN A 203 10.95 1.14 -9.62
CA GLN A 203 9.65 0.99 -8.98
C GLN A 203 9.67 1.25 -7.47
N PHE A 204 10.85 1.43 -6.89
CA PHE A 204 11.01 1.79 -5.48
C PHE A 204 11.37 3.27 -5.30
N ALA A 205 10.97 3.81 -4.19
CA ALA A 205 11.39 5.12 -3.72
C ALA A 205 12.86 5.09 -3.23
N ALA A 206 13.36 6.22 -2.78
CA ALA A 206 14.75 6.35 -2.35
C ALA A 206 15.12 5.48 -1.13
N ASP A 207 14.14 4.97 -0.39
CA ASP A 207 14.33 4.08 0.76
C ASP A 207 14.39 2.58 0.39
N TRP A 208 14.23 2.24 -0.88
CA TRP A 208 14.24 0.87 -1.41
C TRP A 208 13.17 -0.06 -0.77
N PHE A 209 12.18 0.53 -0.15
CA PHE A 209 11.10 -0.19 0.51
C PHE A 209 9.72 0.22 -0.02
N HIS A 210 9.40 1.52 0.00
CA HIS A 210 8.14 2.00 -0.51
C HIS A 210 8.14 2.08 -2.04
N PRO A 211 6.99 1.85 -2.69
CA PRO A 211 6.88 2.02 -4.12
C PRO A 211 7.08 3.49 -4.54
N SER A 212 7.72 3.71 -5.68
CA SER A 212 7.74 4.99 -6.39
C SER A 212 6.42 5.21 -7.14
N ASP A 213 6.27 6.34 -7.82
CA ASP A 213 5.12 6.58 -8.73
C ASP A 213 4.93 5.46 -9.77
N ARG A 214 6.02 4.83 -10.21
CA ARG A 214 5.96 3.68 -11.14
C ARG A 214 5.51 2.41 -10.43
N GLY A 215 6.02 2.16 -9.24
CA GLY A 215 5.59 1.03 -8.42
C GLY A 215 4.10 1.12 -8.09
N TYR A 216 3.63 2.29 -7.70
CA TYR A 216 2.20 2.48 -7.41
C TYR A 216 1.28 2.33 -8.62
N ARG A 217 1.75 2.56 -9.85
CA ARG A 217 0.97 2.20 -11.03
C ARG A 217 0.75 0.70 -11.13
N VAL A 218 1.77 -0.12 -10.84
CA VAL A 218 1.61 -1.58 -10.83
C VAL A 218 0.59 -2.02 -9.77
N TRP A 219 0.63 -1.42 -8.57
CA TRP A 219 -0.38 -1.67 -7.54
C TRP A 219 -1.78 -1.27 -8.01
N ALA A 220 -1.92 -0.06 -8.55
CA ALA A 220 -3.20 0.42 -9.07
C ALA A 220 -3.73 -0.45 -10.22
N ASP A 221 -2.86 -0.94 -11.10
CA ASP A 221 -3.23 -1.84 -12.20
C ASP A 221 -3.74 -3.18 -11.67
N ALA A 222 -3.08 -3.76 -10.65
CA ALA A 222 -3.51 -4.99 -10.01
C ALA A 222 -4.90 -4.87 -9.36
N PHE A 223 -5.14 -3.79 -8.62
CA PHE A 223 -6.47 -3.50 -8.06
C PHE A 223 -7.49 -3.23 -9.14
N TRP A 224 -7.14 -2.41 -10.14
CA TRP A 224 -8.05 -2.00 -11.19
C TRP A 224 -8.54 -3.16 -12.04
N ALA A 225 -7.72 -4.15 -12.28
CA ALA A 225 -8.12 -5.37 -12.98
C ALA A 225 -9.30 -6.09 -12.29
N GLN A 226 -9.41 -5.97 -10.97
CA GLN A 226 -10.51 -6.55 -10.20
C GLN A 226 -11.69 -5.57 -10.01
N ILE A 227 -11.40 -4.27 -9.93
CA ILE A 227 -12.42 -3.24 -9.65
C ILE A 227 -13.19 -2.86 -10.92
N SER A 228 -12.52 -2.73 -12.07
CA SER A 228 -13.14 -2.22 -13.29
C SER A 228 -14.40 -2.97 -13.72
N PRO A 229 -14.54 -4.31 -13.55
CA PRO A 229 -15.77 -5.01 -13.93
C PRO A 229 -16.99 -4.64 -13.08
N VAL A 230 -16.78 -4.11 -11.86
CA VAL A 230 -17.90 -3.76 -10.97
C VAL A 230 -18.29 -2.28 -11.04
N VAL A 231 -17.48 -1.42 -11.66
CA VAL A 231 -17.77 0.02 -11.75
C VAL A 231 -19.12 0.34 -12.38
N PRO A 232 -19.57 -0.33 -13.47
CA PRO A 232 -20.90 -0.08 -14.03
C PRO A 232 -22.04 -0.31 -13.06
N PHE A 233 -21.91 -1.29 -12.15
CA PHE A 233 -22.91 -1.59 -11.12
C PHE A 233 -22.87 -0.58 -9.96
N LEU A 234 -21.71 0.00 -9.66
CA LEU A 234 -21.58 1.06 -8.65
C LEU A 234 -22.22 2.35 -9.13
N ALA A 235 -22.05 2.69 -10.42
CA ALA A 235 -22.60 3.90 -11.01
C ALA A 235 -24.12 3.83 -11.28
N ALA A 236 -24.72 2.64 -11.24
CA ALA A 236 -26.15 2.43 -11.47
C ALA A 236 -27.01 2.49 -10.19
N ARG A 237 -26.40 2.72 -9.03
CA ARG A 237 -27.08 2.84 -7.72
C ARG A 237 -27.43 4.29 -7.42
#